data_1566dc7827769cff83b3faf88788898d
#
_entry.id   1566dc7827769cff83b3faf88788898d
#
_cell.length_a   1.000
_cell.length_b   1.000
_cell.length_c   1.000
_cell.angle_alpha   90.00
_cell.angle_beta   90.00
_cell.angle_gamma   90.00
#
_symmetry.space_group_name_H-M   'P 1'
#
loop_
_entity.id
_entity.type
_entity.pdbx_description
1 polymer ?
#
loop_
_entity_poly.entity_id
_entity_poly.type
_entity_poly.pdbx_seq_one_letter_code
_entity_poly.pdbx_strand_id
1 'polypeptide(L)'
;SPTIIGAQAANELLDINEVKASFVLTIYNGRIYISARSIDEVNVQIIMERLGGGGHMNASGAQFNHTDMEEAVACLKEVIDKMIEEGDI
;
A
#
# COMPACT_ATOMS: atom_id res chain seq x y z
N SER A 1 3.22 0.98 17.41
CA SER A 1 1.88 0.80 16.85
C SER A 1 1.93 -0.05 15.58
N PRO A 2 0.84 -0.70 15.21
CA PRO A 2 0.80 -1.52 13.99
C PRO A 2 1.16 -0.74 12.73
N THR A 3 0.81 0.54 12.66
CA THR A 3 1.13 1.38 11.50
C THR A 3 2.63 1.67 11.43
N ILE A 4 3.29 1.84 12.57
CA ILE A 4 4.74 2.03 12.61
C ILE A 4 5.45 0.75 12.17
N ILE A 5 5.01 -0.40 12.69
CA ILE A 5 5.58 -1.71 12.31
C ILE A 5 5.38 -1.96 10.82
N GLY A 6 4.19 -1.67 10.31
CA GLY A 6 3.89 -1.81 8.89
C GLY A 6 4.79 -0.93 8.02
N ALA A 7 5.00 0.33 8.43
CA ALA A 7 5.86 1.25 7.71
C ALA A 7 7.31 0.78 7.69
N GLN A 8 7.81 0.29 8.83
CA GLN A 8 9.17 -0.26 8.92
C GLN A 8 9.35 -1.48 8.02
N ALA A 9 8.38 -2.40 8.05
CA ALA A 9 8.40 -3.59 7.20
C ALA A 9 8.38 -3.21 5.71
N ALA A 10 7.55 -2.23 5.34
CA ALA A 10 7.46 -1.77 3.96
C ALA A 10 8.79 -1.17 3.49
N ASN A 11 9.46 -0.39 4.34
CA ASN A 11 10.78 0.16 4.01
C ASN A 11 11.84 -0.94 3.85
N GLU A 12 11.81 -1.97 4.69
CA GLU A 12 12.75 -3.10 4.60
C GLU A 12 12.57 -3.89 3.31
N LEU A 13 11.32 -4.06 2.85
CA LEU A 13 11.04 -4.75 1.59
C LEU A 13 11.66 -4.03 0.39
N LEU A 14 11.84 -2.73 0.44
CA LEU A 14 12.46 -1.97 -0.63
C LEU A 14 13.95 -2.25 -0.78
N ASP A 15 14.57 -2.88 0.21
CA ASP A 15 15.99 -3.27 0.13
C ASP A 15 16.21 -4.51 -0.73
N ILE A 16 15.14 -5.21 -1.10
CA ILE A 16 15.21 -6.36 -2.00
C ILE A 16 15.50 -5.87 -3.42
N ASN A 17 16.45 -6.49 -4.10
CA ASN A 17 16.82 -6.10 -5.46
C ASN A 17 15.60 -6.09 -6.39
N GLU A 18 15.51 -5.02 -7.18
CA GLU A 18 14.48 -4.81 -8.20
C GLU A 18 13.07 -4.52 -7.64
N VAL A 19 12.89 -4.51 -6.32
CA VAL A 19 11.62 -4.09 -5.73
C VAL A 19 11.57 -2.57 -5.73
N LYS A 20 10.58 -2.01 -6.39
CA LYS A 20 10.37 -0.55 -6.46
C LYS A 20 9.20 -0.06 -5.63
N ALA A 21 8.32 -0.95 -5.22
CA ALA A 21 7.19 -0.61 -4.35
C ALA A 21 6.87 -1.77 -3.43
N SER A 22 6.37 -1.47 -2.25
CA SER A 22 5.97 -2.46 -1.26
C SER A 22 4.70 -2.01 -0.56
N PHE A 23 3.89 -2.99 -0.16
CA PHE A 23 2.62 -2.77 0.52
C PHE A 23 2.53 -3.75 1.68
N VAL A 24 2.40 -3.23 2.88
CA VAL A 24 2.27 -4.07 4.08
C VAL A 24 0.91 -3.80 4.71
N LEU A 25 0.14 -4.87 4.91
CA LEU A 25 -1.18 -4.78 5.51
C LEU A 25 -1.11 -5.31 6.93
N THR A 26 -1.64 -4.53 7.88
CA THR A 26 -1.67 -4.88 9.29
C THR A 26 -3.09 -4.75 9.81
N ILE A 27 -3.45 -5.58 10.81
CA ILE A 27 -4.76 -5.55 11.45
C ILE A 27 -4.60 -4.97 12.85
N TYR A 28 -5.48 -4.02 13.19
CA TYR A 28 -5.53 -3.47 14.53
C TYR A 28 -6.94 -2.97 14.82
N ASN A 29 -7.51 -3.41 15.94
CA ASN A 29 -8.87 -3.02 16.37
C ASN A 29 -9.93 -3.21 15.29
N GLY A 30 -9.88 -4.35 14.59
CA GLY A 30 -10.85 -4.68 13.55
C GLY A 30 -10.70 -3.88 12.26
N ARG A 31 -9.64 -3.11 12.13
CA ARG A 31 -9.33 -2.33 10.93
C ARG A 31 -8.08 -2.86 10.27
N ILE A 32 -8.01 -2.67 8.96
CA ILE A 32 -6.83 -3.05 8.20
C ILE A 32 -6.16 -1.78 7.70
N TYR A 33 -4.86 -1.67 7.97
CA TYR A 33 -4.04 -0.53 7.56
C TYR A 33 -3.07 -0.99 6.48
N ILE A 34 -2.94 -0.20 5.42
CA ILE A 34 -1.93 -0.42 4.40
C ILE A 34 -0.84 0.62 4.58
N SER A 35 0.40 0.15 4.65
CA SER A 35 1.59 1.00 4.58
C SER A 35 2.23 0.77 3.21
N ALA A 36 2.30 1.81 2.39
CA ALA A 36 2.84 1.72 1.04
C ALA A 36 4.10 2.56 0.95
N ARG A 37 5.15 1.98 0.35
CA ARG A 37 6.43 2.65 0.15
C ARG A 37 6.91 2.39 -1.26
N SER A 38 7.67 3.35 -1.80
CA SER A 38 8.26 3.18 -3.12
C SER A 38 9.56 3.96 -3.23
N ILE A 39 10.27 3.69 -4.31
CA ILE A 39 11.49 4.41 -4.66
C ILE A 39 11.33 4.98 -6.08
N ASP A 40 12.17 5.96 -6.38
CA ASP A 40 12.26 6.56 -7.70
C ASP A 40 10.92 7.09 -8.20
N GLU A 41 10.56 6.76 -9.44
CA GLU A 41 9.38 7.30 -10.14
C GLU A 41 8.06 6.63 -9.75
N VAL A 42 8.10 5.55 -8.97
CA VAL A 42 6.87 4.83 -8.61
C VAL A 42 6.10 5.61 -7.56
N ASN A 43 4.87 5.97 -7.88
CA ASN A 43 4.02 6.80 -7.04
C ASN A 43 2.95 5.96 -6.33
N VAL A 44 3.20 5.61 -5.04
CA VAL A 44 2.22 4.85 -4.26
C VAL A 44 1.10 5.73 -3.71
N GLN A 45 1.27 7.04 -3.73
CA GLN A 45 0.22 7.97 -3.27
C GLN A 45 -1.05 7.81 -4.12
N ILE A 46 -0.92 7.77 -5.44
CA ILE A 46 -2.09 7.66 -6.32
C ILE A 46 -2.80 6.31 -6.15
N ILE A 47 -2.06 5.26 -5.81
CA ILE A 47 -2.65 3.95 -5.52
C ILE A 47 -3.46 4.03 -4.22
N MET A 48 -2.87 4.60 -3.18
CA MET A 48 -3.55 4.72 -1.89
C MET A 48 -4.76 5.66 -1.97
N GLU A 49 -4.69 6.71 -2.77
CA GLU A 49 -5.82 7.62 -2.98
C GLU A 49 -7.01 6.91 -3.61
N ARG A 50 -6.79 5.97 -4.52
CA ARG A 50 -7.88 5.16 -5.09
C ARG A 50 -8.53 4.25 -4.05
N LEU A 51 -7.84 3.96 -2.96
CA LEU A 51 -8.37 3.18 -1.85
C LEU A 51 -8.88 4.04 -0.68
N GLY A 52 -9.00 5.34 -0.91
CA GLY A 52 -9.51 6.28 0.09
C GLY A 52 -8.46 6.80 1.06
N GLY A 53 -7.20 6.50 0.81
CA GLY A 53 -6.09 6.95 1.65
C GLY A 53 -5.33 8.14 1.06
N GLY A 54 -4.06 8.25 1.38
CA GLY A 54 -3.20 9.32 0.89
C GLY A 54 -1.81 9.30 1.52
N GLY A 55 -1.09 10.38 1.34
CA GLY A 55 0.27 10.55 1.84
C GLY A 55 1.14 11.31 0.86
N HIS A 56 2.33 10.76 0.62
CA HIS A 56 3.30 11.31 -0.31
C HIS A 56 3.64 10.31 -1.40
N MET A 57 4.29 10.76 -2.46
CA MET A 57 4.63 9.93 -3.62
C MET A 57 5.28 8.59 -3.25
N ASN A 58 6.25 8.62 -2.32
CA ASN A 58 7.01 7.43 -1.95
C ASN A 58 6.65 6.85 -0.58
N ALA A 59 5.69 7.44 0.12
CA ALA A 59 5.26 7.00 1.44
C ALA A 59 3.80 7.40 1.67
N SER A 60 2.91 6.42 1.64
CA SER A 60 1.48 6.66 1.76
C SER A 60 0.80 5.48 2.44
N GLY A 61 -0.48 5.60 2.69
CA GLY A 61 -1.24 4.56 3.33
C GLY A 61 -2.73 4.68 3.12
N ALA A 62 -3.44 3.63 3.50
CA ALA A 62 -4.90 3.57 3.44
C ALA A 62 -5.43 2.71 4.58
N GLN A 63 -6.72 2.78 4.82
CA GLN A 63 -7.37 2.06 5.90
C GLN A 63 -8.71 1.51 5.44
N PHE A 64 -8.95 0.24 5.79
CA PHE A 64 -10.24 -0.40 5.58
C PHE A 64 -10.89 -0.64 6.95
N ASN A 65 -12.16 -0.25 7.11
CA ASN A 65 -12.85 -0.33 8.40
C ASN A 65 -13.79 -1.52 8.54
N HIS A 66 -14.27 -2.09 7.44
CA HIS A 66 -15.31 -3.12 7.44
C HIS A 66 -15.03 -4.23 6.43
N THR A 67 -13.77 -4.67 6.35
CA THR A 67 -13.39 -5.74 5.43
C THR A 67 -12.40 -6.67 6.11
N ASP A 68 -12.21 -7.87 5.59
CA ASP A 68 -11.21 -8.79 6.08
C ASP A 68 -9.90 -8.66 5.27
N MET A 69 -8.86 -9.34 5.74
CA MET A 69 -7.54 -9.27 5.10
C MET A 69 -7.57 -9.77 3.67
N GLU A 70 -8.29 -10.85 3.40
CA GLU A 70 -8.40 -11.42 2.06
C GLU A 70 -9.02 -10.43 1.08
N GLU A 71 -10.11 -9.78 1.48
CA GLU A 71 -10.78 -8.77 0.67
C GLU A 71 -9.91 -7.54 0.47
N ALA A 72 -9.19 -7.11 1.50
CA ALA A 72 -8.30 -5.95 1.43
C ALA A 72 -7.16 -6.20 0.43
N VAL A 73 -6.54 -7.38 0.49
CA VAL A 73 -5.48 -7.76 -0.44
C VAL A 73 -6.02 -7.83 -1.87
N ALA A 74 -7.20 -8.42 -2.06
CA ALA A 74 -7.81 -8.52 -3.38
C ALA A 74 -8.13 -7.14 -3.95
N CYS A 75 -8.64 -6.24 -3.12
CA CYS A 75 -8.95 -4.86 -3.52
C CYS A 75 -7.68 -4.10 -3.95
N LEU A 76 -6.61 -4.24 -3.18
CA LEU A 76 -5.33 -3.62 -3.51
C LEU A 76 -4.79 -4.13 -4.84
N LYS A 77 -4.79 -5.45 -5.04
CA LYS A 77 -4.32 -6.06 -6.29
C LYS A 77 -5.13 -5.60 -7.48
N GLU A 78 -6.44 -5.52 -7.34
CA GLU A 78 -7.33 -5.07 -8.42
C GLU A 78 -7.04 -3.63 -8.83
N VAL A 79 -6.82 -2.76 -7.85
CA VAL A 79 -6.47 -1.35 -8.14
C VAL A 79 -5.13 -1.26 -8.85
N ILE A 80 -4.13 -1.99 -8.38
CA ILE A 80 -2.79 -1.98 -9.01
C ILE A 80 -2.87 -2.49 -10.44
N ASP A 81 -3.55 -3.63 -10.66
CA ASP A 81 -3.69 -4.22 -12.00
C ASP A 81 -4.37 -3.26 -12.95
N LYS A 82 -5.42 -2.59 -12.50
CA LYS A 82 -6.14 -1.63 -13.30
C LYS A 82 -5.29 -0.42 -13.65
N MET A 83 -4.50 0.07 -12.70
CA MET A 83 -3.62 1.21 -12.94
C MET A 83 -2.48 0.86 -13.90
N ILE A 84 -1.94 -0.35 -13.82
CA ILE A 84 -0.96 -0.84 -14.78
C ILE A 84 -1.57 -0.88 -16.17
N GLU A 85 -2.77 -1.44 -16.29
CA GLU A 85 -3.51 -1.56 -17.54
C GLU A 85 -3.79 -0.19 -18.17
N GLU A 86 -4.11 0.80 -17.33
CA GLU A 86 -4.38 2.17 -17.77
C GLU A 86 -3.09 2.97 -18.06
N GLY A 87 -1.95 2.45 -17.69
CA GLY A 87 -0.67 3.13 -17.89
C GLY A 87 -0.36 4.18 -16.83
N ASP A 88 -1.04 4.14 -15.68
CA ASP A 88 -0.84 5.12 -14.60
C ASP A 88 0.34 4.77 -13.70
N ILE A 89 0.80 3.55 -13.76
CA ILE A 89 2.00 3.11 -13.04
C ILE A 89 2.81 2.09 -13.85
#